data_a7fd319e0bed2b573ac5b1fd2fcd9523
#
_entry.id   a7fd319e0bed2b573ac5b1fd2fcd9523
#
_cell.length_a   1.000
_cell.length_b   1.000
_cell.length_c   1.000
_cell.angle_alpha   90.00
_cell.angle_beta   90.00
_cell.angle_gamma   90.00
#
_symmetry.space_group_name_H-M   'P 1'
#
loop_
_entity.id
_entity.type
_entity.pdbx_description
1 polymer ?
#
loop_
_entity_poly.entity_id
_entity_poly.type
_entity_poly.pdbx_seq_one_letter_code
_entity_poly.pdbx_strand_id
1 'polypeptide(L)'
;DTAGVACKRIADAGAEVVGLNCCRGPWTMLPLLENVCASVDGHIAALPVPYRTNAEEPTFQSLRDPGCDCLPGEMPFPTALDPFTCNRFEIADFTKKAQDLGVNYFGVCCGGAPHHVRAIAEALGRTPPASRYSPDMSKHAFFGTDASLQAHNTDANAEI
;
A
#
# COMPACT_ATOMS: atom_id res chain seq x y z
N ASP A 1 -6.69 23.55 -6.07
CA ASP A 1 -5.47 23.51 -5.26
C ASP A 1 -4.81 22.13 -5.43
N THR A 2 -3.48 22.09 -5.41
CA THR A 2 -2.75 20.82 -5.31
C THR A 2 -2.83 20.25 -3.90
N ALA A 3 -2.49 18.96 -3.73
CA ALA A 3 -2.45 18.32 -2.42
C ALA A 3 -1.51 19.06 -1.44
N GLY A 4 -0.35 19.50 -1.92
CA GLY A 4 0.61 20.28 -1.12
C GLY A 4 0.05 21.62 -0.66
N VAL A 5 -0.59 22.38 -1.55
CA VAL A 5 -1.22 23.67 -1.20
C VAL A 5 -2.33 23.48 -0.16
N ALA A 6 -3.16 22.44 -0.33
CA ALA A 6 -4.24 22.16 0.61
C ALA A 6 -3.69 21.77 2.00
N CYS A 7 -2.72 20.86 2.05
CA CYS A 7 -2.08 20.43 3.30
C CYS A 7 -1.35 21.59 3.98
N LYS A 8 -0.65 22.44 3.21
CA LYS A 8 0.01 23.62 3.76
C LYS A 8 -0.96 24.58 4.44
N ARG A 9 -2.09 24.87 3.81
CA ARG A 9 -3.12 25.74 4.40
C ARG A 9 -3.66 25.19 5.72
N ILE A 10 -3.82 23.86 5.81
CA ILE A 10 -4.28 23.20 7.05
C ILE A 10 -3.19 23.28 8.13
N ALA A 11 -1.92 23.04 7.76
CA ALA A 11 -0.78 23.17 8.67
C ALA A 11 -0.63 24.63 9.18
N ASP A 12 -0.71 25.62 8.28
CA ASP A 12 -0.63 27.05 8.63
C ASP A 12 -1.79 27.48 9.55
N ALA A 13 -2.92 26.76 9.51
CA ALA A 13 -4.05 26.95 10.43
C ALA A 13 -3.86 26.27 11.81
N GLY A 14 -2.72 25.61 12.04
CA GLY A 14 -2.34 25.03 13.32
C GLY A 14 -2.51 23.51 13.45
N ALA A 15 -2.73 22.77 12.34
CA ALA A 15 -2.75 21.32 12.40
C ALA A 15 -1.33 20.79 12.56
N GLU A 16 -1.11 19.94 13.59
CA GLU A 16 0.20 19.32 13.87
C GLU A 16 0.54 18.19 12.90
N VAL A 17 -0.47 17.51 12.36
CA VAL A 17 -0.34 16.43 11.39
C VAL A 17 -1.26 16.70 10.21
N VAL A 18 -0.71 16.69 9.01
CA VAL A 18 -1.48 16.82 7.76
C VAL A 18 -1.10 15.69 6.80
N GLY A 19 -1.92 15.42 5.81
CA GLY A 19 -1.56 14.39 4.84
C GLY A 19 -2.73 13.87 4.02
N LEU A 20 -2.58 12.67 3.50
CA LEU A 20 -3.54 12.05 2.59
C LEU A 20 -4.17 10.81 3.20
N ASN A 21 -5.48 10.73 3.09
CA ASN A 21 -6.26 9.60 3.59
C ASN A 21 -7.30 9.16 2.57
N CYS A 22 -7.35 7.84 2.33
CA CYS A 22 -8.37 7.18 1.52
C CYS A 22 -8.29 7.45 0.00
N CYS A 23 -9.24 6.91 -0.73
CA CYS A 23 -9.49 6.97 -2.18
C CYS A 23 -8.39 6.35 -3.03
N ARG A 24 -7.15 6.77 -2.88
CA ARG A 24 -6.01 6.32 -3.70
C ARG A 24 -5.30 5.13 -3.06
N GLY A 25 -4.89 4.22 -3.93
CA GLY A 25 -3.98 3.14 -3.53
C GLY A 25 -2.54 3.62 -3.38
N PRO A 26 -1.62 2.73 -2.94
CA PRO A 26 -0.23 3.06 -2.66
C PRO A 26 0.45 3.85 -3.79
N TRP A 27 0.41 3.34 -5.01
CA TRP A 27 1.17 3.88 -6.14
C TRP A 27 0.65 5.22 -6.66
N THR A 28 -0.67 5.41 -6.60
CA THR A 28 -1.29 6.66 -7.05
C THR A 28 -1.30 7.73 -5.95
N MET A 29 -1.00 7.35 -4.71
CA MET A 29 -0.83 8.29 -3.60
C MET A 29 0.60 8.87 -3.54
N LEU A 30 1.64 8.09 -3.89
CA LEU A 30 3.05 8.51 -3.79
C LEU A 30 3.35 9.86 -4.48
N PRO A 31 2.94 10.11 -5.74
CA PRO A 31 3.22 11.40 -6.38
C PRO A 31 2.56 12.60 -5.68
N LEU A 32 1.41 12.36 -5.03
CA LEU A 32 0.74 13.40 -4.24
C LEU A 32 1.46 13.64 -2.91
N LEU A 33 1.97 12.58 -2.28
CA LEU A 33 2.78 12.69 -1.06
C LEU A 33 4.08 13.45 -1.33
N GLU A 34 4.74 13.23 -2.46
CA GLU A 34 5.91 13.99 -2.87
C GLU A 34 5.58 15.50 -2.91
N ASN A 35 4.43 15.87 -3.50
CA ASN A 35 3.98 17.27 -3.53
C ASN A 35 3.66 17.82 -2.13
N VAL A 36 3.07 17.00 -1.23
CA VAL A 36 2.80 17.39 0.16
C VAL A 36 4.11 17.59 0.93
N CYS A 37 5.03 16.62 0.86
CA CYS A 37 6.32 16.68 1.55
C CYS A 37 7.18 17.85 1.10
N ALA A 38 7.09 18.24 -0.17
CA ALA A 38 7.78 19.43 -0.70
C ALA A 38 7.16 20.76 -0.23
N SER A 39 5.94 20.75 0.30
CA SER A 39 5.16 21.94 0.63
C SER A 39 4.98 22.20 2.12
N VAL A 40 5.18 21.18 2.96
CA VAL A 40 4.86 21.21 4.39
C VAL A 40 6.07 20.82 5.21
N ASP A 41 6.44 21.67 6.15
CA ASP A 41 7.40 21.35 7.21
C ASP A 41 6.62 20.84 8.43
N GLY A 42 6.73 19.56 8.78
CA GLY A 42 6.01 18.99 9.92
C GLY A 42 5.68 17.50 9.78
N HIS A 43 4.65 17.07 10.50
CA HIS A 43 4.24 15.67 10.48
C HIS A 43 3.30 15.39 9.32
N ILE A 44 3.68 14.44 8.48
CA ILE A 44 2.93 14.06 7.29
C ILE A 44 2.39 12.65 7.42
N ALA A 45 1.07 12.52 7.20
CA ALA A 45 0.34 11.26 7.27
C ALA A 45 0.04 10.69 5.88
N ALA A 46 0.21 9.37 5.74
CA ALA A 46 -0.19 8.61 4.56
C ALA A 46 -1.03 7.39 4.94
N LEU A 47 -2.29 7.38 4.53
CA LEU A 47 -3.24 6.31 4.79
C LEU A 47 -3.94 5.89 3.47
N PRO A 48 -3.24 5.20 2.55
CA PRO A 48 -3.84 4.72 1.31
C PRO A 48 -4.91 3.67 1.57
N VAL A 49 -5.79 3.46 0.60
CA VAL A 49 -6.56 2.23 0.53
C VAL A 49 -5.64 1.11 0.02
N PRO A 50 -5.70 -0.11 0.54
CA PRO A 50 -4.79 -1.19 0.12
C PRO A 50 -5.27 -1.85 -1.18
N TYR A 51 -5.53 -1.06 -2.21
CA TYR A 51 -5.93 -1.54 -3.53
C TYR A 51 -4.97 -1.06 -4.61
N ARG A 52 -4.76 -1.91 -5.63
CA ARG A 52 -3.93 -1.63 -6.81
C ARG A 52 -4.67 -0.67 -7.71
N THR A 53 -4.38 0.61 -7.58
CA THR A 53 -4.86 1.67 -8.46
C THR A 53 -3.75 2.08 -9.43
N ASN A 54 -4.11 2.66 -10.58
CA ASN A 54 -3.20 3.07 -11.65
C ASN A 54 -3.51 4.49 -12.11
N ALA A 55 -2.78 4.99 -13.11
CA ALA A 55 -2.93 6.37 -13.58
C ALA A 55 -4.29 6.65 -14.23
N GLU A 56 -4.85 5.67 -14.92
CA GLU A 56 -6.15 5.74 -15.59
C GLU A 56 -7.30 5.57 -14.56
N GLU A 57 -7.07 4.75 -13.54
CA GLU A 57 -8.01 4.42 -12.48
C GLU A 57 -7.41 4.77 -11.10
N PRO A 58 -7.27 6.07 -10.80
CA PRO A 58 -6.44 6.52 -9.68
C PRO A 58 -7.07 6.31 -8.30
N THR A 59 -8.34 5.93 -8.23
CA THR A 59 -9.06 5.67 -6.99
C THR A 59 -9.69 4.29 -6.98
N PHE A 60 -9.92 3.71 -5.79
CA PHE A 60 -10.54 2.40 -5.71
C PHE A 60 -12.00 2.37 -6.19
N GLN A 61 -12.65 3.56 -6.24
CA GLN A 61 -13.97 3.71 -6.84
C GLN A 61 -13.95 3.72 -8.37
N SER A 62 -12.81 4.09 -8.97
CA SER A 62 -12.66 4.17 -10.43
C SER A 62 -12.17 2.88 -11.08
N LEU A 63 -11.78 1.88 -10.27
CA LEU A 63 -11.31 0.59 -10.78
C LEU A 63 -12.32 -0.07 -11.71
N ARG A 64 -11.82 -0.78 -12.73
CA ARG A 64 -12.59 -1.55 -13.69
C ARG A 64 -12.07 -2.98 -13.76
N ASP A 65 -12.97 -3.89 -14.06
CA ASP A 65 -12.65 -5.29 -14.37
C ASP A 65 -13.37 -5.70 -15.66
N PRO A 66 -12.82 -5.35 -16.84
CA PRO A 66 -13.45 -5.64 -18.13
C PRO A 66 -13.47 -7.15 -18.44
N GLY A 67 -12.76 -7.97 -17.69
CA GLY A 67 -12.76 -9.41 -17.82
C GLY A 67 -13.88 -10.12 -17.06
N CYS A 68 -14.68 -9.41 -16.28
CA CYS A 68 -15.74 -10.01 -15.47
C CYS A 68 -17.16 -9.59 -15.91
N ASP A 69 -17.85 -10.47 -16.62
CA ASP A 69 -19.26 -10.28 -16.99
C ASP A 69 -20.23 -10.27 -15.78
N CYS A 70 -19.72 -10.59 -14.59
CA CYS A 70 -20.50 -10.67 -13.36
C CYS A 70 -20.70 -9.31 -12.67
N LEU A 71 -19.99 -8.25 -13.12
CA LEU A 71 -20.01 -6.93 -12.48
C LEU A 71 -20.83 -5.93 -13.31
N PRO A 72 -21.83 -5.25 -12.71
CA PRO A 72 -22.58 -4.21 -13.40
C PRO A 72 -21.64 -3.07 -13.85
N GLY A 73 -21.57 -2.85 -15.17
CA GLY A 73 -20.72 -1.80 -15.75
C GLY A 73 -19.23 -2.00 -15.52
N GLU A 74 -18.80 -3.26 -15.35
CA GLU A 74 -17.39 -3.63 -15.09
C GLU A 74 -16.81 -2.98 -13.82
N MET A 75 -17.68 -2.56 -12.90
CA MET A 75 -17.27 -1.83 -11.68
C MET A 75 -17.15 -2.77 -10.47
N PRO A 76 -15.94 -3.05 -9.97
CA PRO A 76 -15.76 -3.86 -8.76
C PRO A 76 -16.19 -3.12 -7.48
N PHE A 77 -16.17 -1.80 -7.47
CA PHE A 77 -16.61 -1.03 -6.30
C PHE A 77 -18.15 -1.08 -6.14
N PRO A 78 -18.67 -1.28 -4.93
CA PRO A 78 -17.94 -1.42 -3.66
C PRO A 78 -17.72 -2.88 -3.20
N THR A 79 -18.22 -3.90 -3.88
CA THR A 79 -18.39 -5.25 -3.33
C THR A 79 -17.49 -6.35 -3.91
N ALA A 80 -16.68 -6.04 -4.93
CA ALA A 80 -15.83 -7.01 -5.63
C ALA A 80 -14.38 -6.51 -5.76
N LEU A 81 -13.85 -5.91 -4.70
CA LEU A 81 -12.50 -5.32 -4.70
C LEU A 81 -11.38 -6.30 -4.33
N ASP A 82 -11.70 -7.53 -3.94
CA ASP A 82 -10.71 -8.51 -3.48
C ASP A 82 -9.57 -8.77 -4.47
N PRO A 83 -9.80 -8.91 -5.79
CA PRO A 83 -8.72 -9.13 -6.77
C PRO A 83 -7.71 -7.97 -6.86
N PHE A 84 -8.14 -6.78 -6.47
CA PHE A 84 -7.30 -5.58 -6.50
C PHE A 84 -6.53 -5.35 -5.20
N THR A 85 -6.73 -6.19 -4.17
CA THR A 85 -6.09 -6.01 -2.87
C THR A 85 -4.58 -6.14 -2.97
N CYS A 86 -3.87 -5.14 -2.46
CA CYS A 86 -2.42 -5.17 -2.31
C CYS A 86 -2.01 -6.25 -1.31
N ASN A 87 -0.96 -6.97 -1.63
CA ASN A 87 -0.33 -7.87 -0.67
C ASN A 87 0.57 -7.10 0.31
N ARG A 88 1.06 -7.80 1.36
CA ARG A 88 1.91 -7.21 2.40
C ARG A 88 3.24 -6.62 1.88
N PHE A 89 3.79 -7.16 0.79
CA PHE A 89 5.06 -6.69 0.22
C PHE A 89 4.87 -5.37 -0.52
N GLU A 90 3.75 -5.23 -1.23
CA GLU A 90 3.40 -3.97 -1.90
C GLU A 90 3.19 -2.85 -0.88
N ILE A 91 2.55 -3.16 0.25
CA ILE A 91 2.37 -2.19 1.35
C ILE A 91 3.70 -1.86 2.03
N ALA A 92 4.58 -2.84 2.23
CA ALA A 92 5.91 -2.61 2.79
C ALA A 92 6.78 -1.73 1.88
N ASP A 93 6.75 -1.96 0.56
CA ASP A 93 7.47 -1.16 -0.43
C ASP A 93 6.95 0.28 -0.49
N PHE A 94 5.62 0.45 -0.52
CA PHE A 94 5.00 1.77 -0.38
C PHE A 94 5.48 2.50 0.87
N THR A 95 5.48 1.79 2.02
CA THR A 95 5.87 2.39 3.31
C THR A 95 7.31 2.92 3.27
N LYS A 96 8.25 2.15 2.72
CA LYS A 96 9.65 2.57 2.57
C LYS A 96 9.77 3.80 1.68
N LYS A 97 9.14 3.77 0.49
CA LYS A 97 9.16 4.89 -0.45
C LYS A 97 8.55 6.16 0.15
N ALA A 98 7.42 6.03 0.85
CA ALA A 98 6.80 7.18 1.51
C ALA A 98 7.64 7.70 2.69
N GLN A 99 8.32 6.82 3.44
CA GLN A 99 9.26 7.21 4.49
C GLN A 99 10.44 8.01 3.91
N ASP A 100 10.98 7.57 2.77
CA ASP A 100 12.08 8.25 2.08
C ASP A 100 11.67 9.66 1.60
N LEU A 101 10.39 9.89 1.30
CA LEU A 101 9.84 11.20 1.00
C LEU A 101 9.68 12.11 2.23
N GLY A 102 9.71 11.56 3.44
CA GLY A 102 9.51 12.31 4.69
C GLY A 102 8.18 12.04 5.41
N VAL A 103 7.36 11.11 4.94
CA VAL A 103 6.16 10.68 5.67
C VAL A 103 6.56 10.02 6.97
N ASN A 104 5.89 10.37 8.07
CA ASN A 104 6.22 9.86 9.40
C ASN A 104 5.00 9.35 10.22
N TYR A 105 3.79 9.46 9.67
CA TYR A 105 2.59 8.86 10.23
C TYR A 105 1.95 7.93 9.19
N PHE A 106 1.86 6.65 9.51
CA PHE A 106 1.44 5.62 8.55
C PHE A 106 0.22 4.84 9.01
N GLY A 107 -0.63 4.50 8.06
CA GLY A 107 -1.77 3.62 8.26
C GLY A 107 -2.31 3.10 6.95
N VAL A 108 -3.49 2.51 7.01
CA VAL A 108 -4.30 2.12 5.85
C VAL A 108 -5.74 2.55 6.09
N CYS A 109 -6.46 2.83 5.01
CA CYS A 109 -7.86 3.21 5.05
C CYS A 109 -8.78 2.04 4.64
N CYS A 110 -9.85 2.32 3.92
CA CYS A 110 -10.88 1.35 3.52
C CYS A 110 -10.29 0.08 2.91
N GLY A 111 -10.72 -1.09 3.40
CA GLY A 111 -10.16 -2.39 3.01
C GLY A 111 -8.89 -2.79 3.74
N GLY A 112 -8.40 -1.94 4.66
CA GLY A 112 -7.24 -2.24 5.50
C GLY A 112 -7.47 -3.46 6.40
N ALA A 113 -6.48 -4.35 6.47
CA ALA A 113 -6.48 -5.54 7.29
C ALA A 113 -5.27 -5.57 8.25
N PRO A 114 -5.33 -6.34 9.34
CA PRO A 114 -4.24 -6.39 10.33
C PRO A 114 -2.86 -6.71 9.75
N HIS A 115 -2.79 -7.53 8.72
CA HIS A 115 -1.52 -7.88 8.07
C HIS A 115 -0.91 -6.70 7.28
N HIS A 116 -1.71 -5.77 6.78
CA HIS A 116 -1.21 -4.53 6.16
C HIS A 116 -0.55 -3.63 7.21
N VAL A 117 -1.20 -3.43 8.36
CA VAL A 117 -0.64 -2.63 9.46
C VAL A 117 0.65 -3.26 10.00
N ARG A 118 0.70 -4.59 10.11
CA ARG A 118 1.92 -5.31 10.47
C ARG A 118 3.03 -5.09 9.44
N ALA A 119 2.73 -5.17 8.14
CA ALA A 119 3.70 -4.94 7.08
C ALA A 119 4.28 -3.51 7.14
N ILE A 120 3.46 -2.50 7.42
CA ILE A 120 3.90 -1.12 7.66
C ILE A 120 4.87 -1.08 8.85
N ALA A 121 4.48 -1.65 9.99
CA ALA A 121 5.31 -1.64 11.20
C ALA A 121 6.67 -2.31 10.97
N GLU A 122 6.69 -3.46 10.32
CA GLU A 122 7.91 -4.21 9.98
C GLU A 122 8.79 -3.44 8.99
N ALA A 123 8.21 -2.80 7.97
CA ALA A 123 8.93 -1.95 7.03
C ALA A 123 9.61 -0.75 7.70
N LEU A 124 9.01 -0.24 8.80
CA LEU A 124 9.56 0.82 9.64
C LEU A 124 10.52 0.31 10.73
N GLY A 125 10.95 -0.95 10.65
CA GLY A 125 11.89 -1.57 11.60
C GLY A 125 11.29 -1.92 12.97
N ARG A 126 9.97 -1.93 13.10
CA ARG A 126 9.28 -2.31 14.33
C ARG A 126 8.96 -3.81 14.33
N THR A 127 8.96 -4.42 15.51
CA THR A 127 8.64 -5.85 15.67
C THR A 127 7.45 -6.02 16.64
N PRO A 128 6.21 -5.79 16.16
CA PRO A 128 5.03 -6.04 16.98
C PRO A 128 4.89 -7.54 17.32
N PRO A 129 4.15 -7.93 18.37
CA PRO A 129 3.98 -9.33 18.75
C PRO A 129 3.48 -10.24 17.61
N ALA A 130 2.70 -9.69 16.69
CA ALA A 130 2.19 -10.40 15.53
C ALA A 130 3.27 -10.72 14.48
N SER A 131 4.47 -10.09 14.54
CA SER A 131 5.59 -10.36 13.61
C SER A 131 6.11 -11.80 13.70
N ARG A 132 5.85 -12.50 14.81
CA ARG A 132 6.12 -13.95 14.93
C ARG A 132 5.40 -14.79 13.86
N TYR A 133 4.34 -14.25 13.25
CA TYR A 133 3.58 -14.91 12.19
C TYR A 133 3.93 -14.38 10.79
N SER A 134 4.91 -13.50 10.68
CA SER A 134 5.39 -13.03 9.37
C SER A 134 6.10 -14.17 8.65
N PRO A 135 5.81 -14.39 7.36
CA PRO A 135 6.37 -15.51 6.65
C PRO A 135 7.87 -15.30 6.39
N ASP A 136 8.62 -16.34 6.59
CA ASP A 136 9.99 -16.45 6.10
C ASP A 136 9.95 -16.87 4.64
N MET A 137 10.17 -15.93 3.74
CA MET A 137 10.11 -16.18 2.30
C MET A 137 11.24 -17.05 1.78
N SER A 138 12.32 -17.24 2.55
CA SER A 138 13.34 -18.24 2.20
C SER A 138 12.76 -19.66 2.17
N LYS A 139 11.68 -19.87 2.91
CA LYS A 139 10.96 -21.16 3.01
C LYS A 139 9.74 -21.27 2.10
N HIS A 140 9.55 -20.33 1.20
CA HIS A 140 8.45 -20.42 0.22
C HIS A 140 8.65 -21.63 -0.68
N ALA A 141 7.62 -22.46 -0.87
CA ALA A 141 7.73 -23.76 -1.55
C ALA A 141 8.32 -23.66 -2.97
N PHE A 142 8.01 -22.59 -3.72
CA PHE A 142 8.46 -22.40 -5.10
C PHE A 142 9.58 -21.34 -5.22
N PHE A 143 9.53 -20.26 -4.47
CA PHE A 143 10.44 -19.11 -4.60
C PHE A 143 11.47 -19.03 -3.47
N GLY A 144 11.46 -20.02 -2.57
CA GLY A 144 12.38 -20.03 -1.44
C GLY A 144 13.78 -20.47 -1.83
N THR A 145 14.72 -20.17 -0.93
CA THR A 145 16.15 -20.50 -1.07
C THR A 145 16.66 -21.41 0.03
N ASP A 146 15.80 -21.84 0.96
CA ASP A 146 16.17 -22.72 2.07
C ASP A 146 16.55 -24.12 1.56
N ALA A 147 17.66 -24.66 2.06
CA ALA A 147 18.20 -25.96 1.63
C ALA A 147 17.28 -27.16 1.99
N SER A 148 16.28 -26.96 2.86
CA SER A 148 15.30 -27.99 3.20
C SER A 148 14.15 -28.12 2.19
N LEU A 149 14.06 -27.22 1.21
CA LEU A 149 12.99 -27.24 0.20
C LEU A 149 13.12 -28.44 -0.74
N GLN A 150 11.97 -28.95 -1.19
CA GLN A 150 11.93 -30.05 -2.15
C GLN A 150 12.37 -29.57 -3.54
N ALA A 151 13.37 -30.20 -4.13
CA ALA A 151 13.94 -29.81 -5.41
C ALA A 151 12.88 -29.70 -6.53
N HIS A 152 11.91 -30.63 -6.59
CA HIS A 152 10.88 -30.59 -7.62
C HIS A 152 9.97 -29.34 -7.57
N ASN A 153 9.84 -28.67 -6.42
CA ASN A 153 9.11 -27.44 -6.30
C ASN A 153 9.95 -26.23 -6.75
N THR A 154 11.25 -26.22 -6.39
CA THR A 154 12.17 -25.14 -6.78
C THR A 154 12.55 -25.21 -8.25
N ASP A 155 12.67 -26.42 -8.82
CA ASP A 155 13.00 -26.63 -10.23
C ASP A 155 11.85 -26.15 -11.14
N ALA A 156 10.60 -26.39 -10.74
CA ALA A 156 9.42 -25.89 -11.48
C ALA A 156 9.38 -24.37 -11.61
N ASN A 157 10.00 -23.64 -10.68
CA ASN A 157 10.09 -22.19 -10.76
C ASN A 157 11.07 -21.70 -11.85
N ALA A 158 12.04 -22.52 -12.26
CA ALA A 158 12.96 -22.16 -13.33
C ALA A 158 12.31 -22.25 -14.73
N GLU A 159 11.11 -22.84 -14.82
CA GLU A 159 10.35 -23.02 -16.06
C GLU A 159 9.23 -21.94 -16.23
N ILE A 160 9.01 -21.10 -15.22
CA ILE A 160 8.02 -20.02 -15.20
C ILE A 160 8.71 -18.65 -15.45
#